data_0b8398425c586db113a65227bf361f85
#
_entry.id   0b8398425c586db113a65227bf361f85
#
_cell.length_a   1.000
_cell.length_b   1.000
_cell.length_c   1.000
_cell.angle_alpha   90.00
_cell.angle_beta   90.00
_cell.angle_gamma   90.00
#
_symmetry.space_group_name_H-M   'P 1'
#
loop_
_entity.id
_entity.type
_entity.pdbx_description
1 polymer ?
#
loop_
_entity_poly.entity_id
_entity_poly.type
_entity_poly.pdbx_seq_one_letter_code
_entity_poly.pdbx_strand_id
1 'polypeptide(L)'
;MQGYHLYEIGSEETVSSIVHKLQNTVESLVFLRISQEALSLFNEDNLRLLAHYSRKENKMLVLLTRNEEIKELAEKLRLTTADSVEAFLSVPGINVGEEIKKTKSPKMKVKQIDEDKKEPNGSMALWAKKTVVAASVIFVVLFVLQ
;
A
#
# COMPACT_ATOMS: atom_id res chain seq x y z
N MET A 1 -26.65 -3.07 9.20
CA MET A 1 -26.05 -2.92 7.87
C MET A 1 -24.66 -2.34 8.06
N GLN A 2 -23.61 -2.99 7.58
CA GLN A 2 -22.28 -2.37 7.56
C GLN A 2 -22.28 -1.30 6.47
N GLY A 3 -21.90 -0.07 6.82
CA GLY A 3 -21.72 1.02 5.85
C GLY A 3 -20.56 0.73 4.91
N TYR A 4 -20.62 1.28 3.71
CA TYR A 4 -19.50 1.27 2.76
C TYR A 4 -19.23 2.69 2.27
N HIS A 5 -18.02 2.91 1.80
CA HIS A 5 -17.64 4.14 1.11
C HIS A 5 -17.32 3.86 -0.35
N LEU A 6 -17.75 4.74 -1.25
CA LEU A 6 -17.48 4.64 -2.69
C LEU A 6 -16.68 5.88 -3.14
N TYR A 7 -15.49 5.63 -3.68
CA TYR A 7 -14.69 6.66 -4.35
C TYR A 7 -14.73 6.46 -5.86
N GLU A 8 -14.93 7.53 -6.59
CA GLU A 8 -14.75 7.58 -8.03
C GLU A 8 -13.32 8.06 -8.34
N ILE A 9 -12.58 7.26 -9.11
CA ILE A 9 -11.18 7.50 -9.42
C ILE A 9 -11.09 7.95 -10.87
N GLY A 10 -10.75 9.23 -11.05
CA GLY A 10 -10.56 9.88 -12.35
C GLY A 10 -9.08 10.04 -12.72
N SER A 11 -8.82 10.72 -13.83
CA SER A 11 -7.47 10.97 -14.37
C SER A 11 -6.58 11.83 -13.48
N GLU A 12 -7.19 12.69 -12.65
CA GLU A 12 -6.46 13.61 -11.76
C GLU A 12 -5.98 12.96 -10.46
N GLU A 13 -6.41 11.71 -10.21
CA GLU A 13 -6.04 11.01 -8.99
C GLU A 13 -4.62 10.44 -9.08
N THR A 14 -3.99 10.34 -7.91
CA THR A 14 -2.71 9.65 -7.74
C THR A 14 -2.86 8.49 -6.76
N VAL A 15 -1.96 7.52 -6.80
CA VAL A 15 -1.98 6.42 -5.81
C VAL A 15 -1.87 6.96 -4.39
N SER A 16 -1.06 7.99 -4.17
CA SER A 16 -0.92 8.63 -2.86
C SER A 16 -2.22 9.25 -2.37
N SER A 17 -3.00 9.89 -3.26
CA SER A 17 -4.31 10.44 -2.91
C SER A 17 -5.30 9.34 -2.53
N ILE A 18 -5.28 8.22 -3.26
CA ILE A 18 -6.14 7.06 -2.95
C ILE A 18 -5.76 6.45 -1.60
N VAL A 19 -4.45 6.27 -1.32
CA VAL A 19 -3.97 5.79 -0.03
C VAL A 19 -4.42 6.72 1.11
N HIS A 20 -4.30 8.02 0.92
CA HIS A 20 -4.77 9.00 1.91
C HIS A 20 -6.29 8.92 2.14
N LYS A 21 -7.07 8.74 1.08
CA LYS A 21 -8.52 8.49 1.18
C LYS A 21 -8.81 7.22 1.99
N LEU A 22 -8.09 6.12 1.71
CA LEU A 22 -8.24 4.86 2.47
C LEU A 22 -7.93 5.05 3.96
N GLN A 23 -6.89 5.80 4.30
CA GLN A 23 -6.51 6.05 5.69
C GLN A 23 -7.56 6.88 6.45
N ASN A 24 -8.19 7.84 5.79
CA ASN A 24 -9.17 8.74 6.40
C ASN A 24 -10.62 8.22 6.35
N THR A 25 -10.89 7.14 5.64
CA THR A 25 -12.22 6.52 5.59
C THR A 25 -12.52 5.80 6.91
N VAL A 26 -13.71 5.98 7.45
CA VAL A 26 -14.15 5.29 8.69
C VAL A 26 -14.64 3.88 8.39
N GLU A 27 -15.31 3.69 7.26
CA GLU A 27 -15.91 2.43 6.85
C GLU A 27 -14.83 1.37 6.56
N SER A 28 -15.14 0.13 6.94
CA SER A 28 -14.26 -1.02 6.70
C SER A 28 -14.37 -1.57 5.29
N LEU A 29 -15.46 -1.26 4.57
CA LEU A 29 -15.69 -1.65 3.18
C LEU A 29 -15.56 -0.42 2.28
N VAL A 30 -14.60 -0.45 1.35
CA VAL A 30 -14.32 0.66 0.45
C VAL A 30 -14.35 0.18 -0.99
N PHE A 31 -15.15 0.83 -1.82
CA PHE A 31 -15.19 0.63 -3.25
C PHE A 31 -14.40 1.73 -3.98
N LEU A 32 -13.59 1.34 -4.95
CA LEU A 32 -12.96 2.24 -5.91
C LEU A 32 -13.54 2.00 -7.29
N ARG A 33 -14.35 2.93 -7.78
CA ARG A 33 -14.85 2.92 -9.16
C ARG A 33 -13.79 3.52 -10.07
N ILE A 34 -13.26 2.71 -10.98
CA ILE A 34 -12.17 3.08 -11.86
C ILE A 34 -12.75 3.62 -13.16
N SER A 35 -12.49 4.90 -13.48
CA SER A 35 -12.84 5.45 -14.79
C SER A 35 -11.90 4.94 -15.88
N GLN A 36 -12.31 5.00 -17.14
CA GLN A 36 -11.45 4.61 -18.27
C GLN A 36 -10.16 5.45 -18.35
N GLU A 37 -10.22 6.71 -17.97
CA GLU A 37 -9.08 7.64 -18.00
C GLU A 37 -8.06 7.35 -16.91
N ALA A 38 -8.47 6.64 -15.83
CA ALA A 38 -7.62 6.29 -14.71
C ALA A 38 -6.99 4.88 -14.82
N LEU A 39 -7.24 4.12 -15.88
CA LEU A 39 -6.76 2.73 -16.02
C LEU A 39 -5.25 2.60 -15.86
N SER A 40 -4.48 3.53 -16.41
CA SER A 40 -3.01 3.54 -16.33
C SER A 40 -2.47 3.66 -14.90
N LEU A 41 -3.28 4.16 -13.97
CA LEU A 41 -2.95 4.26 -12.55
C LEU A 41 -2.93 2.87 -11.87
N PHE A 42 -3.67 1.89 -12.39
CA PHE A 42 -3.86 0.59 -11.77
C PHE A 42 -2.92 -0.48 -12.34
N ASN A 43 -1.63 -0.16 -12.46
CA ASN A 43 -0.56 -1.11 -12.75
C ASN A 43 -0.24 -1.99 -11.53
N GLU A 44 0.58 -3.03 -11.72
CA GLU A 44 0.89 -4.01 -10.68
C GLU A 44 1.48 -3.39 -9.41
N ASP A 45 2.41 -2.45 -9.54
CA ASP A 45 3.08 -1.83 -8.38
C ASP A 45 2.11 -0.99 -7.57
N ASN A 46 1.28 -0.22 -8.24
CA ASN A 46 0.27 0.62 -7.61
C ASN A 46 -0.83 -0.23 -6.94
N LEU A 47 -1.28 -1.30 -7.58
CA LEU A 47 -2.22 -2.24 -6.99
C LEU A 47 -1.62 -2.95 -5.77
N ARG A 48 -0.33 -3.31 -5.82
CA ARG A 48 0.39 -3.90 -4.68
C ARG A 48 0.43 -2.92 -3.50
N LEU A 49 0.66 -1.64 -3.76
CA LEU A 49 0.65 -0.58 -2.75
C LEU A 49 -0.74 -0.44 -2.12
N LEU A 50 -1.79 -0.36 -2.94
CA LEU A 50 -3.18 -0.29 -2.47
C LEU A 50 -3.57 -1.50 -1.65
N ALA A 51 -3.19 -2.72 -2.08
CA ALA A 51 -3.40 -3.96 -1.34
C ALA A 51 -2.68 -3.95 0.02
N HIS A 52 -1.47 -3.41 0.08
CA HIS A 52 -0.73 -3.26 1.33
C HIS A 52 -1.45 -2.33 2.31
N TYR A 53 -1.81 -1.13 1.85
CA TYR A 53 -2.45 -0.15 2.72
C TYR A 53 -3.86 -0.56 3.13
N SER A 54 -4.66 -1.16 2.26
CA SER A 54 -5.99 -1.65 2.64
C SER A 54 -5.92 -2.68 3.78
N ARG A 55 -4.94 -3.61 3.73
CA ARG A 55 -4.71 -4.58 4.80
C ARG A 55 -4.21 -3.93 6.09
N LYS A 56 -3.28 -2.97 5.96
CA LYS A 56 -2.74 -2.22 7.11
C LYS A 56 -3.84 -1.48 7.87
N GLU A 57 -4.76 -0.87 7.14
CA GLU A 57 -5.88 -0.11 7.71
C GLU A 57 -7.10 -1.00 8.06
N ASN A 58 -6.97 -2.34 7.93
CA ASN A 58 -8.05 -3.32 8.15
C ASN A 58 -9.30 -3.01 7.31
N LYS A 59 -9.11 -2.64 6.04
CA LYS A 59 -10.18 -2.34 5.10
C LYS A 59 -10.28 -3.41 4.03
N MET A 60 -11.50 -3.75 3.67
CA MET A 60 -11.79 -4.53 2.49
C MET A 60 -11.91 -3.58 1.30
N LEU A 61 -10.95 -3.66 0.39
CA LEU A 61 -10.91 -2.86 -0.83
C LEU A 61 -11.49 -3.65 -2.00
N VAL A 62 -12.50 -3.09 -2.64
CA VAL A 62 -13.14 -3.67 -3.83
C VAL A 62 -12.96 -2.73 -5.02
N LEU A 63 -12.35 -3.24 -6.09
CA LEU A 63 -12.15 -2.49 -7.32
C LEU A 63 -13.36 -2.70 -8.24
N LEU A 64 -14.06 -1.64 -8.58
CA LEU A 64 -15.15 -1.67 -9.54
C LEU A 64 -14.60 -1.40 -10.94
N THR A 65 -14.43 -2.45 -11.73
CA THR A 65 -13.87 -2.37 -13.08
C THR A 65 -14.38 -3.49 -13.97
N ARG A 66 -14.48 -3.20 -15.27
CA ARG A 66 -14.74 -4.20 -16.33
C ARG A 66 -13.48 -4.52 -17.14
N ASN A 67 -12.35 -3.90 -16.80
CA ASN A 67 -11.09 -4.16 -17.48
C ASN A 67 -10.50 -5.49 -17.00
N GLU A 68 -10.34 -6.45 -17.90
CA GLU A 68 -9.86 -7.80 -17.57
C GLU A 68 -8.42 -7.81 -17.10
N GLU A 69 -7.56 -6.96 -17.64
CA GLU A 69 -6.16 -6.85 -17.21
C GLU A 69 -6.06 -6.43 -15.74
N ILE A 70 -6.85 -5.44 -15.34
CA ILE A 70 -6.91 -5.02 -13.92
C ILE A 70 -7.49 -6.14 -13.04
N LYS A 71 -8.50 -6.88 -13.51
CA LYS A 71 -9.06 -8.00 -12.77
C LYS A 71 -8.02 -9.09 -12.52
N GLU A 72 -7.26 -9.46 -13.54
CA GLU A 72 -6.19 -10.48 -13.43
C GLU A 72 -5.08 -10.02 -12.46
N LEU A 73 -4.64 -8.77 -12.55
CA LEU A 73 -3.65 -8.21 -11.63
C LEU A 73 -4.17 -8.17 -10.18
N ALA A 74 -5.42 -7.75 -10.00
CA ALA A 74 -6.07 -7.71 -8.69
C ALA A 74 -6.17 -9.10 -8.06
N GLU A 75 -6.54 -10.13 -8.84
CA GLU A 75 -6.61 -11.52 -8.38
C GLU A 75 -5.25 -12.03 -7.90
N LYS A 76 -4.17 -11.80 -8.65
CA LYS A 76 -2.80 -12.14 -8.26
C LYS A 76 -2.41 -11.50 -6.91
N LEU A 77 -2.91 -10.31 -6.64
CA LEU A 77 -2.65 -9.55 -5.42
C LEU A 77 -3.68 -9.79 -4.30
N ARG A 78 -4.64 -10.68 -4.54
CA ARG A 78 -5.77 -11.00 -3.63
C ARG A 78 -6.58 -9.75 -3.28
N LEU A 79 -6.79 -8.89 -4.27
CA LEU A 79 -7.76 -7.81 -4.21
C LEU A 79 -9.08 -8.29 -4.81
N THR A 80 -10.18 -7.84 -4.23
CA THR A 80 -11.51 -8.17 -4.73
C THR A 80 -11.91 -7.24 -5.86
N THR A 81 -12.52 -7.77 -6.90
CA THR A 81 -13.07 -7.00 -8.01
C THR A 81 -14.56 -7.27 -8.17
N ALA A 82 -15.29 -6.30 -8.68
CA ALA A 82 -16.71 -6.46 -9.04
C ALA A 82 -17.05 -5.52 -10.21
N ASP A 83 -18.15 -5.81 -10.90
CA ASP A 83 -18.63 -4.95 -11.99
C ASP A 83 -19.41 -3.74 -11.46
N SER A 84 -20.08 -3.90 -10.31
CA SER A 84 -20.80 -2.83 -9.61
C SER A 84 -20.92 -3.11 -8.11
N VAL A 85 -21.32 -2.09 -7.35
CA VAL A 85 -21.59 -2.22 -5.91
C VAL A 85 -22.71 -3.22 -5.67
N GLU A 86 -23.77 -3.14 -6.46
CA GLU A 86 -24.96 -4.00 -6.34
C GLU A 86 -24.60 -5.47 -6.63
N ALA A 87 -23.78 -5.69 -7.67
CA ALA A 87 -23.30 -7.04 -8.01
C ALA A 87 -22.50 -7.65 -6.85
N PHE A 88 -21.63 -6.86 -6.22
CA PHE A 88 -20.87 -7.29 -5.06
C PHE A 88 -21.75 -7.60 -3.84
N LEU A 89 -22.68 -6.70 -3.50
CA LEU A 89 -23.53 -6.83 -2.30
C LEU A 89 -24.59 -7.94 -2.45
N SER A 90 -24.91 -8.36 -3.68
CA SER A 90 -25.88 -9.46 -3.95
C SER A 90 -25.27 -10.85 -3.82
N VAL A 91 -23.94 -10.99 -3.65
CA VAL A 91 -23.29 -12.29 -3.45
C VAL A 91 -23.61 -12.83 -2.05
N PRO A 92 -24.30 -13.99 -1.92
CA PRO A 92 -24.62 -14.55 -0.62
C PRO A 92 -23.35 -14.95 0.13
N GLY A 93 -23.25 -14.58 1.41
CA GLY A 93 -22.16 -15.04 2.28
C GLY A 93 -20.91 -14.15 2.32
N ILE A 94 -20.88 -13.00 1.68
CA ILE A 94 -19.82 -12.03 1.90
C ILE A 94 -19.99 -11.40 3.28
N ASN A 95 -19.25 -11.95 4.26
CA ASN A 95 -19.07 -11.35 5.57
C ASN A 95 -17.80 -10.50 5.56
N VAL A 96 -17.96 -9.20 5.36
CA VAL A 96 -16.85 -8.23 5.32
C VAL A 96 -15.90 -8.39 6.53
N GLY A 97 -16.44 -8.71 7.70
CA GLY A 97 -15.65 -8.92 8.92
C GLY A 97 -14.79 -10.20 8.92
N GLU A 98 -15.19 -11.26 8.21
CA GLU A 98 -14.42 -12.50 8.09
C GLU A 98 -13.36 -12.43 7.00
N GLU A 99 -13.63 -11.77 5.90
CA GLU A 99 -12.67 -11.56 4.82
C GLU A 99 -11.48 -10.70 5.26
N ILE A 100 -11.72 -9.66 6.05
CA ILE A 100 -10.63 -8.83 6.64
C ILE A 100 -9.72 -9.69 7.52
N LYS A 101 -10.25 -10.68 8.24
CA LYS A 101 -9.44 -11.59 9.08
C LYS A 101 -8.61 -12.57 8.25
N LYS A 102 -9.11 -13.03 7.11
CA LYS A 102 -8.38 -13.95 6.19
C LYS A 102 -7.22 -13.27 5.48
N THR A 103 -7.32 -11.95 5.25
CA THR A 103 -6.27 -11.17 4.58
C THR A 103 -5.13 -10.73 5.52
N LYS A 104 -5.23 -10.97 6.83
CA LYS A 104 -4.09 -10.77 7.73
C LYS A 104 -2.95 -11.67 7.26
N SER A 105 -1.88 -11.07 6.77
CA SER A 105 -0.66 -11.74 6.35
C SER A 105 -0.24 -12.77 7.39
N PRO A 106 0.21 -13.98 6.97
CA PRO A 106 0.88 -14.87 7.89
C PRO A 106 2.04 -14.08 8.51
N LYS A 107 2.08 -14.02 9.84
CA LYS A 107 3.19 -13.43 10.58
C LYS A 107 4.45 -14.05 9.99
N MET A 108 5.22 -13.29 9.23
CA MET A 108 6.60 -13.66 8.94
C MET A 108 7.23 -13.88 10.30
N LYS A 109 7.50 -15.14 10.63
CA LYS A 109 8.41 -15.44 11.72
C LYS A 109 9.75 -14.87 11.28
N VAL A 110 10.04 -13.66 11.76
CA VAL A 110 11.42 -13.18 11.80
C VAL A 110 12.14 -14.23 12.63
N LYS A 111 12.91 -15.08 11.97
CA LYS A 111 13.93 -15.86 12.66
C LYS A 111 14.79 -14.81 13.36
N GLN A 112 14.66 -14.74 14.68
CA GLN A 112 15.70 -14.13 15.49
C GLN A 112 16.97 -14.90 15.12
N ILE A 113 17.81 -14.24 14.35
CA ILE A 113 19.21 -14.63 14.24
C ILE A 113 19.75 -14.31 15.62
N ASP A 114 20.01 -15.35 16.40
CA ASP A 114 20.78 -15.24 17.63
C ASP A 114 22.09 -14.56 17.24
N GLU A 115 22.22 -13.29 17.62
CA GLU A 115 23.49 -12.59 17.61
C GLU A 115 24.38 -13.25 18.67
N ASP A 116 25.09 -14.30 18.24
CA ASP A 116 26.27 -14.74 18.95
C ASP A 116 27.27 -13.58 18.94
N LYS A 117 27.42 -12.99 20.12
CA LYS A 117 28.45 -12.03 20.46
C LYS A 117 29.80 -12.47 19.94
N LYS A 118 30.26 -11.84 18.87
CA LYS A 118 31.68 -11.74 18.57
C LYS A 118 31.98 -10.30 18.19
N GLU A 119 32.49 -9.56 19.16
CA GLU A 119 33.05 -8.24 18.93
C GLU A 119 34.17 -8.35 17.89
N PRO A 120 34.10 -7.64 16.77
CA PRO A 120 35.30 -7.36 15.99
C PRO A 120 35.93 -6.09 16.54
N ASN A 121 37.14 -6.26 17.05
CA ASN A 121 38.08 -5.22 17.41
C ASN A 121 38.06 -4.02 16.46
N GLY A 122 38.10 -2.85 17.09
CA GLY A 122 38.05 -1.54 16.49
C GLY A 122 38.95 -1.33 15.28
N SER A 123 38.35 -0.76 14.27
CA SER A 123 38.95 0.24 13.36
C SER A 123 37.94 0.81 12.35
N MET A 124 36.74 0.24 12.21
CA MET A 124 35.74 0.75 11.23
C MET A 124 34.90 1.94 11.72
N ALA A 125 34.80 2.17 13.03
CA ALA A 125 34.00 3.27 13.57
C ALA A 125 34.58 4.67 13.31
N LEU A 126 35.89 4.78 13.02
CA LEU A 126 36.55 6.03 12.75
C LEU A 126 36.36 6.54 11.31
N TRP A 127 36.11 5.62 10.36
CA TRP A 127 35.94 5.97 8.95
C TRP A 127 34.55 6.58 8.67
N ALA A 128 33.51 6.04 9.28
CA ALA A 128 32.13 6.53 9.10
C ALA A 128 31.92 7.96 9.64
N LYS A 129 32.65 8.35 10.69
CA LYS A 129 32.55 9.72 11.24
C LYS A 129 33.24 10.77 10.38
N LYS A 130 34.29 10.43 9.64
CA LYS A 130 35.00 11.37 8.77
C LYS A 130 34.25 11.71 7.48
N THR A 131 33.49 10.79 6.93
CA THR A 131 32.71 11.02 5.68
C THR A 131 31.50 11.92 5.89
N VAL A 132 30.83 11.86 7.04
CA VAL A 132 29.67 12.71 7.33
C VAL A 132 30.05 14.16 7.53
N VAL A 133 31.23 14.44 8.16
CA VAL A 133 31.71 15.82 8.38
C VAL A 133 32.13 16.46 7.06
N ALA A 134 32.75 15.71 6.15
CA ALA A 134 33.18 16.24 4.85
C ALA A 134 31.98 16.63 3.95
N ALA A 135 30.90 15.85 3.97
CA ALA A 135 29.69 16.14 3.19
C ALA A 135 28.98 17.41 3.69
N SER A 136 28.94 17.65 5.00
CA SER A 136 28.27 18.82 5.55
C SER A 136 29.05 20.14 5.28
N VAL A 137 30.39 20.09 5.24
CA VAL A 137 31.21 21.27 4.94
C VAL A 137 31.07 21.69 3.47
N ILE A 138 30.98 20.72 2.54
CA ILE A 138 30.76 21.01 1.11
C ILE A 138 29.40 21.67 0.89
N PHE A 139 28.36 21.25 1.62
CA PHE A 139 27.03 21.85 1.48
C PHE A 139 26.97 23.29 1.97
N VAL A 140 27.67 23.61 3.05
CA VAL A 140 27.74 24.98 3.58
C VAL A 140 28.51 25.91 2.66
N VAL A 141 29.61 25.42 2.06
CA VAL A 141 30.41 26.22 1.11
C VAL A 141 29.65 26.55 -0.16
N LEU A 142 28.85 25.59 -0.68
CA LEU A 142 28.01 25.84 -1.86
C LEU A 142 26.85 26.80 -1.60
N PHE A 143 26.34 26.86 -0.35
CA PHE A 143 25.25 27.77 0.00
C PHE A 143 25.74 29.23 0.22
N VAL A 144 26.99 29.43 0.57
CA VAL A 144 27.58 30.79 0.78
C VAL A 144 28.07 31.44 -0.54
N LEU A 145 28.23 30.64 -1.61
CA LEU A 145 28.68 31.11 -2.92
C LEU A 145 27.53 31.41 -3.92
N GLN A 146 26.26 31.33 -3.50
CA GLN A 146 25.09 31.82 -4.22
C GLN A 146 24.62 33.16 -3.65
#